data_035d6693f5729d14dccdd5059632ccdb
#
_entry.id   035d6693f5729d14dccdd5059632ccdb
#
_cell.length_a   1.000
_cell.length_b   1.000
_cell.length_c   1.000
_cell.angle_alpha   90.00
_cell.angle_beta   90.00
_cell.angle_gamma   90.00
#
_symmetry.space_group_name_H-M   'P 1'
#
loop_
_entity.id
_entity.type
_entity.pdbx_description
1 polymer ?
#
loop_
_entity_poly.entity_id
_entity_poly.type
_entity_poly.pdbx_seq_one_letter_code
_entity_poly.pdbx_strand_id
1 'polypeptide(L)'
;MSGNTHKIHAMNGVGHFDVAGPDFSALSGFYAGVLGWQVTPRGPGYAMLTTPEGGPNGALIEAETAALTLGVVVPDLDKALRAAEVQGGAIAMPVVDNGWVRKAQVRDPAGNLLTLIQG
;
A
#
# COMPACT_ATOMS: atom_id res chain seq x y z
N MET A 1 -13.18 7.40 -22.39
CA MET A 1 -13.14 7.07 -21.72
C MET A 1 -12.84 6.66 -20.85
N SER A 2 -12.77 6.49 -20.98
CA SER A 2 -12.60 6.09 -20.28
C SER A 2 -12.61 5.78 -19.06
N GLY A 3 -13.49 5.71 -18.80
CA GLY A 3 -13.68 5.46 -17.41
C GLY A 3 -12.95 4.29 -16.83
N ASN A 4 -12.36 3.51 -17.65
CA ASN A 4 -11.60 2.34 -17.21
C ASN A 4 -10.18 2.66 -16.80
N THR A 5 -9.67 3.78 -17.24
CA THR A 5 -8.25 4.07 -17.02
C THR A 5 -7.92 4.27 -15.56
N HIS A 6 -8.85 4.78 -14.77
CA HIS A 6 -8.59 5.02 -13.36
C HIS A 6 -8.49 3.72 -12.54
N LYS A 7 -8.91 2.59 -13.11
CA LYS A 7 -8.81 1.29 -12.43
C LYS A 7 -7.49 0.61 -12.72
N ILE A 8 -6.75 1.13 -13.66
CA ILE A 8 -5.47 0.57 -14.07
C ILE A 8 -4.39 1.52 -13.61
N HIS A 9 -3.66 1.09 -12.61
CA HIS A 9 -2.55 1.90 -12.13
C HIS A 9 -1.39 1.79 -13.09
N ALA A 10 -0.74 2.91 -13.36
CA ALA A 10 0.47 2.90 -14.18
C ALA A 10 1.52 2.02 -13.51
N MET A 11 2.26 1.26 -14.29
CA MET A 11 3.37 0.49 -13.76
C MET A 11 4.38 1.44 -13.14
N ASN A 12 4.94 1.03 -12.01
CA ASN A 12 5.85 1.81 -11.19
C ASN A 12 5.19 3.03 -10.55
N GLY A 13 3.87 3.10 -10.60
CA GLY A 13 3.11 4.13 -9.91
C GLY A 13 2.62 3.65 -8.55
N VAL A 14 2.25 4.59 -7.68
CA VAL A 14 1.64 4.26 -6.40
C VAL A 14 0.22 3.80 -6.66
N GLY A 15 -0.05 2.52 -6.38
CA GLY A 15 -1.37 1.93 -6.58
C GLY A 15 -2.10 1.61 -5.29
N HIS A 16 -1.42 1.75 -4.15
CA HIS A 16 -1.99 1.40 -2.86
C HIS A 16 -1.20 2.11 -1.76
N PHE A 17 -1.83 2.27 -0.59
CA PHE A 17 -1.10 2.73 0.59
C PHE A 17 -1.72 2.08 1.83
N ASP A 18 -0.94 1.98 2.90
CA ASP A 18 -1.42 1.49 4.19
C ASP A 18 -1.20 2.56 5.24
N VAL A 19 -2.20 2.74 6.09
CA VAL A 19 -2.10 3.58 7.29
C VAL A 19 -2.25 2.64 8.47
N ALA A 20 -1.24 2.56 9.30
CA ALA A 20 -1.24 1.67 10.46
C ALA A 20 -1.02 2.45 11.75
N GLY A 21 -1.59 1.97 12.83
CA GLY A 21 -1.37 2.58 14.13
C GLY A 21 -2.31 2.03 15.19
N PRO A 22 -2.07 2.42 16.45
CA PRO A 22 -2.97 2.07 17.54
C PRO A 22 -4.25 2.90 17.48
N ASP A 23 -5.29 2.44 18.17
CA ASP A 23 -6.58 3.11 18.25
C ASP A 23 -7.24 3.25 16.88
N PHE A 24 -7.68 2.12 16.37
CA PHE A 24 -8.33 2.02 15.06
C PHE A 24 -9.51 2.98 14.91
N SER A 25 -10.31 3.13 15.96
CA SER A 25 -11.49 4.01 15.93
C SER A 25 -11.09 5.48 15.76
N ALA A 26 -10.07 5.92 16.48
CA ALA A 26 -9.58 7.29 16.35
C ALA A 26 -9.00 7.57 14.97
N LEU A 27 -8.28 6.60 14.41
CA LEU A 27 -7.74 6.73 13.05
C LEU A 27 -8.87 6.80 12.03
N SER A 28 -9.88 5.95 12.15
CA SER A 28 -11.03 5.96 11.25
C SER A 28 -11.73 7.33 11.27
N GLY A 29 -11.97 7.86 12.47
CA GLY A 29 -12.61 9.14 12.63
C GLY A 29 -11.80 10.28 12.05
N PHE A 30 -10.48 10.22 12.20
CA PHE A 30 -9.58 11.25 11.68
C PHE A 30 -9.64 11.32 10.15
N TYR A 31 -9.44 10.20 9.49
CA TYR A 31 -9.40 10.21 8.02
C TYR A 31 -10.75 10.50 7.40
N ALA A 32 -11.83 10.02 8.01
CA ALA A 32 -13.17 10.36 7.54
C ALA A 32 -13.51 11.82 7.80
N GLY A 33 -13.22 12.33 9.00
CA GLY A 33 -13.62 13.66 9.41
C GLY A 33 -12.78 14.78 8.81
N VAL A 34 -11.48 14.55 8.67
CA VAL A 34 -10.56 15.57 8.17
C VAL A 34 -10.52 15.59 6.65
N LEU A 35 -10.47 14.42 6.02
CA LEU A 35 -10.26 14.31 4.59
C LEU A 35 -11.51 13.89 3.82
N GLY A 36 -12.55 13.50 4.52
CA GLY A 36 -13.76 13.00 3.87
C GLY A 36 -13.58 11.66 3.19
N TRP A 37 -12.53 10.92 3.54
CA TRP A 37 -12.31 9.61 2.95
C TRP A 37 -13.35 8.63 3.49
N GLN A 38 -13.76 7.70 2.63
CA GLN A 38 -14.69 6.68 3.03
C GLN A 38 -13.94 5.55 3.72
N VAL A 39 -14.37 5.21 4.92
CA VAL A 39 -13.79 4.10 5.68
C VAL A 39 -14.78 2.95 5.66
N THR A 40 -14.41 1.83 5.08
CA THR A 40 -15.28 0.67 4.93
C THR A 40 -14.67 -0.50 5.72
N PRO A 41 -15.24 -0.84 6.88
CA PRO A 41 -14.72 -1.94 7.69
C PRO A 41 -14.73 -3.26 6.94
N ARG A 42 -13.68 -4.05 7.14
CA ARG A 42 -13.52 -5.36 6.51
C ARG A 42 -13.21 -6.45 7.53
N GLY A 43 -13.22 -6.11 8.82
CA GLY A 43 -12.93 -7.02 9.89
C GLY A 43 -12.36 -6.27 11.07
N PRO A 44 -12.10 -6.97 12.19
CA PRO A 44 -11.53 -6.30 13.36
C PRO A 44 -10.18 -5.68 13.04
N GLY A 45 -10.03 -4.39 13.34
CA GLY A 45 -8.77 -3.69 13.11
C GLY A 45 -8.37 -3.53 11.67
N TYR A 46 -9.31 -3.63 10.73
CA TYR A 46 -9.01 -3.51 9.31
C TYR A 46 -10.15 -2.85 8.56
N ALA A 47 -9.83 -1.88 7.73
CA ALA A 47 -10.81 -1.21 6.88
C ALA A 47 -10.17 -0.79 5.57
N MET A 48 -10.99 -0.65 4.56
CA MET A 48 -10.57 -0.03 3.31
C MET A 48 -10.73 1.48 3.42
N LEU A 49 -9.77 2.22 2.87
CA LEU A 49 -9.83 3.67 2.74
C LEU A 49 -10.04 3.99 1.26
N THR A 50 -11.18 4.64 0.97
CA THR A 50 -11.48 5.06 -0.39
C THR A 50 -11.23 6.56 -0.51
N THR A 51 -10.27 6.92 -1.34
CA THR A 51 -9.95 8.32 -1.59
C THR A 51 -10.77 8.85 -2.75
N PRO A 52 -10.76 10.16 -2.98
CA PRO A 52 -11.48 10.73 -4.12
C PRO A 52 -11.05 10.13 -5.44
N GLU A 53 -11.92 10.21 -6.42
CA GLU A 53 -11.68 9.69 -7.75
C GLU A 53 -10.33 10.17 -8.30
N GLY A 54 -9.58 9.23 -8.87
CA GLY A 54 -8.26 9.53 -9.40
C GLY A 54 -7.12 9.28 -8.45
N GLY A 55 -7.41 9.09 -7.18
CA GLY A 55 -6.39 8.76 -6.19
C GLY A 55 -6.31 7.26 -5.94
N PRO A 56 -5.20 6.79 -5.40
CA PRO A 56 -5.11 5.39 -4.98
C PRO A 56 -5.98 5.16 -3.76
N ASN A 57 -6.47 3.93 -3.61
CA ASN A 57 -7.16 3.53 -2.40
C ASN A 57 -6.19 2.82 -1.47
N GLY A 58 -6.53 2.75 -0.21
CA GLY A 58 -5.63 2.20 0.78
C GLY A 58 -6.34 1.33 1.81
N ALA A 59 -5.59 0.98 2.83
CA ALA A 59 -6.09 0.21 3.96
C ALA A 59 -5.73 0.91 5.26
N LEU A 60 -6.61 0.77 6.23
CA LEU A 60 -6.39 1.22 7.61
C LEU A 60 -6.23 -0.04 8.45
N ILE A 61 -5.12 -0.12 9.17
CA ILE A 61 -4.74 -1.35 9.87
C ILE A 61 -4.38 -1.02 11.31
N GLU A 62 -5.00 -1.72 12.25
CA GLU A 62 -4.63 -1.58 13.65
C GLU A 62 -3.27 -2.24 13.87
N ALA A 63 -2.36 -1.51 14.49
CA ALA A 63 -1.01 -1.98 14.77
C ALA A 63 -0.46 -1.22 15.96
N GLU A 64 0.53 -1.79 16.63
CA GLU A 64 1.12 -1.14 17.81
C GLU A 64 1.88 0.12 17.45
N THR A 65 2.48 0.17 16.28
CA THR A 65 3.34 1.27 15.85
C THR A 65 2.73 1.96 14.64
N ALA A 66 2.70 3.28 14.68
CA ALA A 66 2.22 4.08 13.56
C ALA A 66 3.16 3.94 12.36
N ALA A 67 2.61 3.77 11.17
CA ALA A 67 3.39 3.67 9.95
C ALA A 67 2.53 4.01 8.74
N LEU A 68 3.15 4.63 7.74
CA LEU A 68 2.55 4.81 6.43
C LEU A 68 3.42 4.02 5.45
N THR A 69 2.79 3.21 4.61
CA THR A 69 3.52 2.38 3.66
C THR A 69 2.91 2.56 2.28
N LEU A 70 3.73 2.85 1.29
CA LEU A 70 3.28 2.94 -0.10
C LEU A 70 3.33 1.57 -0.75
N GLY A 71 2.34 1.30 -1.61
CA GLY A 71 2.34 0.12 -2.46
C GLY A 71 2.55 0.55 -3.91
N VAL A 72 3.56 -0.01 -4.55
CA VAL A 72 3.92 0.31 -5.92
C VAL A 72 3.75 -0.93 -6.78
N VAL A 73 3.00 -0.79 -7.88
CA VAL A 73 2.77 -1.88 -8.81
C VAL A 73 3.92 -1.93 -9.80
N VAL A 74 4.61 -3.07 -9.87
CA VAL A 74 5.77 -3.22 -10.74
C VAL A 74 5.51 -4.31 -11.79
N PRO A 75 6.07 -4.17 -12.99
CA PRO A 75 5.83 -5.16 -14.06
C PRO A 75 6.53 -6.49 -13.82
N ASP A 76 7.62 -6.50 -13.08
CA ASP A 76 8.39 -7.73 -12.81
C ASP A 76 8.94 -7.63 -11.38
N LEU A 77 8.27 -8.32 -10.46
CA LEU A 77 8.60 -8.24 -9.05
C LEU A 77 10.01 -8.76 -8.75
N ASP A 78 10.38 -9.87 -9.34
CA ASP A 78 11.70 -10.46 -9.07
C ASP A 78 12.83 -9.53 -9.56
N LYS A 79 12.63 -8.92 -10.71
CA LYS A 79 13.58 -7.95 -11.23
C LYS A 79 13.68 -6.73 -10.34
N ALA A 80 12.54 -6.25 -9.83
CA ALA A 80 12.51 -5.10 -8.94
C ALA A 80 13.24 -5.38 -7.64
N LEU A 81 13.10 -6.59 -7.10
CA LEU A 81 13.80 -6.97 -5.88
C LEU A 81 15.32 -7.00 -6.07
N ARG A 82 15.77 -7.54 -7.21
CA ARG A 82 17.20 -7.53 -7.51
C ARG A 82 17.73 -6.10 -7.66
N ALA A 83 16.96 -5.25 -8.34
CA ALA A 83 17.33 -3.85 -8.50
C ALA A 83 17.40 -3.13 -7.16
N ALA A 84 16.48 -3.42 -6.25
CA ALA A 84 16.47 -2.80 -4.93
C ALA A 84 17.79 -3.07 -4.19
N GLU A 85 18.25 -4.31 -4.23
CA GLU A 85 19.50 -4.66 -3.57
C GLU A 85 20.70 -4.00 -4.23
N VAL A 86 20.73 -3.96 -5.56
CA VAL A 86 21.81 -3.31 -6.30
C VAL A 86 21.88 -1.82 -5.97
N GLN A 87 20.75 -1.19 -5.75
CA GLN A 87 20.68 0.25 -5.49
C GLN A 87 20.80 0.61 -4.01
N GLY A 88 21.19 -0.33 -3.18
CA GLY A 88 21.46 -0.04 -1.77
C GLY A 88 20.30 -0.25 -0.82
N GLY A 89 19.21 -0.77 -1.31
CA GLY A 89 18.07 -1.14 -0.47
C GLY A 89 18.21 -2.54 0.08
N ALA A 90 17.18 -3.00 0.78
CA ALA A 90 17.15 -4.33 1.37
C ALA A 90 15.78 -4.95 1.21
N ILE A 91 15.72 -6.28 1.14
CA ILE A 91 14.45 -6.99 1.13
C ILE A 91 13.99 -7.14 2.58
N ALA A 92 12.84 -6.54 2.89
CA ALA A 92 12.25 -6.60 4.23
C ALA A 92 11.32 -7.79 4.39
N MET A 93 10.61 -8.16 3.30
CA MET A 93 9.74 -9.32 3.27
C MET A 93 9.91 -9.97 1.90
N PRO A 94 10.27 -11.25 1.85
CA PRO A 94 10.39 -11.95 0.57
C PRO A 94 9.02 -12.09 -0.10
N VAL A 95 9.03 -12.56 -1.33
CA VAL A 95 7.81 -12.71 -2.11
C VAL A 95 6.79 -13.58 -1.38
N VAL A 96 5.57 -13.06 -1.28
CA VAL A 96 4.41 -13.77 -0.79
C VAL A 96 3.41 -13.83 -1.93
N ASP A 97 2.89 -15.01 -2.20
CA ASP A 97 1.91 -15.24 -3.25
C ASP A 97 0.73 -15.97 -2.62
N ASN A 98 -0.42 -15.30 -2.56
CA ASN A 98 -1.61 -15.89 -1.96
C ASN A 98 -2.66 -16.30 -3.00
N GLY A 99 -2.26 -16.36 -4.28
CA GLY A 99 -3.13 -16.77 -5.38
C GLY A 99 -3.79 -15.63 -6.14
N TRP A 100 -3.99 -14.49 -5.51
CA TRP A 100 -4.56 -13.32 -6.18
C TRP A 100 -3.61 -12.13 -6.23
N VAL A 101 -2.67 -12.07 -5.31
CA VAL A 101 -1.66 -11.01 -5.33
C VAL A 101 -0.30 -11.63 -5.00
N ARG A 102 0.71 -11.12 -5.67
CA ARG A 102 2.09 -11.51 -5.46
C ARG A 102 2.84 -10.25 -5.09
N LYS A 103 3.45 -10.22 -3.92
CA LYS A 103 4.04 -9.00 -3.39
C LYS A 103 5.24 -9.29 -2.51
N ALA A 104 6.04 -8.26 -2.26
CA ALA A 104 7.17 -8.29 -1.36
C ALA A 104 7.33 -6.91 -0.73
N GLN A 105 8.19 -6.79 0.25
CA GLN A 105 8.50 -5.50 0.84
C GLN A 105 10.00 -5.26 0.80
N VAL A 106 10.36 -4.02 0.53
CA VAL A 106 11.75 -3.58 0.47
C VAL A 106 11.91 -2.35 1.33
N ARG A 107 13.14 -2.09 1.77
CA ARG A 107 13.51 -0.82 2.38
C ARG A 107 14.40 -0.07 1.42
N ASP A 108 14.17 1.22 1.30
CA ASP A 108 15.05 2.07 0.52
C ASP A 108 16.35 2.31 1.30
N PRO A 109 17.36 2.97 0.73
CA PRO A 109 18.64 3.19 1.43
C PRO A 109 18.51 3.93 2.75
N ALA A 110 17.47 4.70 2.96
CA ALA A 110 17.21 5.40 4.21
C ALA A 110 16.45 4.55 5.23
N GLY A 111 15.91 3.40 4.81
CA GLY A 111 15.15 2.53 5.67
C GLY A 111 13.64 2.65 5.55
N ASN A 112 13.14 3.43 4.62
CA ASN A 112 11.69 3.53 4.41
C ASN A 112 11.15 2.24 3.80
N LEU A 113 10.01 1.80 4.31
CA LEU A 113 9.39 0.55 3.87
C LEU A 113 8.43 0.80 2.71
N LEU A 114 8.56 -0.02 1.67
CA LEU A 114 7.68 -0.01 0.50
C LEU A 114 7.17 -1.42 0.23
N THR A 115 5.91 -1.52 -0.18
CA THR A 115 5.37 -2.78 -0.68
C THR A 115 5.44 -2.75 -2.20
N LEU A 116 6.02 -3.77 -2.81
CA LEU A 116 6.05 -3.93 -4.26
C LEU A 116 5.07 -5.02 -4.63
N ILE A 117 4.24 -4.74 -5.62
CA ILE A 117 3.12 -5.60 -6.01
C ILE A 117 3.31 -5.97 -7.48
N GLN A 118 3.23 -7.27 -7.78
CA GLN A 118 3.31 -7.74 -9.16
C GLN A 118 2.09 -7.28 -9.94
N GLY A 119 2.31 -6.55 -11.01
CA GLY A 119 1.25 -6.12 -11.89
C GLY A 119 0.88 -7.12 -12.95
#